data_240fa2238dc9cae9b4029a21c8bdc9a2
#
_entry.id   240fa2238dc9cae9b4029a21c8bdc9a2
#
_cell.length_a   1.000
_cell.length_b   1.000
_cell.length_c   1.000
_cell.angle_alpha   90.00
_cell.angle_beta   90.00
_cell.angle_gamma   90.00
#
_symmetry.space_group_name_H-M   'P 1'
#
loop_
_entity.id
_entity.type
_entity.pdbx_description
1 polymer ?
#
loop_
_entity_poly.entity_id
_entity_poly.type
_entity_poly.pdbx_seq_one_letter_code
_entity_poly.pdbx_strand_id
1 'polypeptide(L)'
;MLNGQKIVVVMPAYNAARTLRRTYDEVMAQGIVDLVILVDDASHDDTVAIAQTLPNVQVETHPINRGYGGNQKTCYRLALAAGADIVIMIHPDYQYTPRLLPAMASLVASGLYPCMLASRILGDGALRGGMPVWKYVANRFLTFVENFLLGAKLSEYHTGYRAFSRSLLEHLPLENNSDDFVFDNQVLAQVLWLGCAIGEVTCPAKYMAEASSINFRRSVRYGFGCIWTALEYRWAKIRGGGRLFPAAERMACFGLED
;
A
#
# COMPACT_ATOMS: atom_id res chain seq x y z
N MET A 1 17.07 9.49 6.13
CA MET A 1 16.24 10.16 7.18
C MET A 1 15.67 11.46 6.66
N LEU A 2 14.43 11.76 7.02
CA LEU A 2 13.77 13.04 6.74
C LEU A 2 13.31 13.65 8.08
N ASN A 3 13.76 14.86 8.39
CA ASN A 3 13.45 15.54 9.67
C ASN A 3 13.74 14.68 10.93
N GLY A 4 14.80 13.90 10.92
CA GLY A 4 15.15 12.99 12.01
C GLY A 4 14.35 11.67 12.05
N GLN A 5 13.37 11.50 11.17
CA GLN A 5 12.54 10.30 11.09
C GLN A 5 13.17 9.24 10.17
N LYS A 6 13.14 7.98 10.61
CA LYS A 6 13.65 6.83 9.86
C LYS A 6 12.64 6.37 8.82
N ILE A 7 13.06 6.40 7.55
CA ILE A 7 12.23 5.98 6.42
C ILE A 7 12.64 4.58 5.97
N VAL A 8 11.69 3.65 6.05
CA VAL A 8 11.86 2.29 5.56
C VAL A 8 10.95 2.07 4.36
N VAL A 9 11.55 1.63 3.25
CA VAL A 9 10.79 1.18 2.08
C VAL A 9 10.60 -0.31 2.15
N VAL A 10 9.38 -0.78 1.98
CA VAL A 10 9.06 -2.21 1.92
C VAL A 10 8.68 -2.62 0.50
N MET A 11 9.24 -3.74 0.04
CA MET A 11 9.03 -4.29 -1.29
C MET A 11 8.51 -5.72 -1.18
N PRO A 12 7.19 -5.95 -1.22
CA PRO A 12 6.65 -7.30 -1.37
C PRO A 12 6.97 -7.81 -2.76
N ALA A 13 7.74 -8.91 -2.85
CA ALA A 13 8.28 -9.45 -4.09
C ALA A 13 7.75 -10.85 -4.39
N TYR A 14 7.45 -11.11 -5.67
CA TYR A 14 7.19 -12.43 -6.22
C TYR A 14 7.55 -12.43 -7.70
N ASN A 15 8.60 -13.18 -8.07
CA ASN A 15 9.14 -13.27 -9.44
C ASN A 15 9.45 -11.87 -10.05
N ALA A 16 10.25 -11.08 -9.33
CA ALA A 16 10.56 -9.70 -9.67
C ALA A 16 11.99 -9.48 -10.21
N ALA A 17 12.71 -10.54 -10.54
CA ALA A 17 14.14 -10.48 -10.92
C ALA A 17 14.44 -9.44 -12.02
N ARG A 18 13.53 -9.25 -12.98
CA ARG A 18 13.73 -8.36 -14.14
C ARG A 18 13.74 -6.87 -13.78
N THR A 19 13.01 -6.49 -12.75
CA THR A 19 12.72 -5.08 -12.43
C THR A 19 13.26 -4.64 -11.08
N LEU A 20 13.54 -5.59 -10.18
CA LEU A 20 13.96 -5.33 -8.80
C LEU A 20 15.14 -4.36 -8.72
N ARG A 21 16.26 -4.65 -9.40
CA ARG A 21 17.46 -3.79 -9.35
C ARG A 21 17.15 -2.36 -9.76
N ARG A 22 16.44 -2.19 -10.88
CA ARG A 22 16.08 -0.86 -11.37
C ARG A 22 15.19 -0.11 -10.38
N THR A 23 14.20 -0.80 -9.79
CA THR A 23 13.32 -0.18 -8.78
C THR A 23 14.12 0.24 -7.56
N TYR A 24 15.00 -0.65 -7.06
CA TYR A 24 15.88 -0.39 -5.94
C TYR A 24 16.81 0.81 -6.19
N ASP A 25 17.50 0.83 -7.32
CA ASP A 25 18.44 1.91 -7.66
C ASP A 25 17.74 3.27 -7.66
N GLU A 26 16.52 3.35 -8.24
CA GLU A 26 15.73 4.60 -8.25
C GLU A 26 15.18 4.95 -6.85
N VAL A 27 14.85 3.98 -6.01
CA VAL A 27 14.48 4.20 -4.60
C VAL A 27 15.63 4.80 -3.82
N MET A 28 16.83 4.22 -3.91
CA MET A 28 18.01 4.71 -3.20
C MET A 28 18.49 6.06 -3.74
N ALA A 29 18.30 6.32 -5.02
CA ALA A 29 18.65 7.62 -5.64
C ALA A 29 17.83 8.79 -5.07
N GLN A 30 16.73 8.54 -4.35
CA GLN A 30 15.97 9.61 -3.68
C GLN A 30 16.70 10.20 -2.44
N GLY A 31 17.70 9.53 -1.91
CA GLY A 31 18.58 10.02 -0.83
C GLY A 31 17.94 10.15 0.55
N ILE A 32 16.70 9.72 0.73
CA ILE A 32 15.95 9.82 1.99
C ILE A 32 15.72 8.47 2.67
N VAL A 33 15.92 7.37 1.95
CA VAL A 33 15.61 6.00 2.42
C VAL A 33 16.75 5.46 3.27
N ASP A 34 16.44 5.02 4.46
CA ASP A 34 17.42 4.50 5.42
C ASP A 34 17.61 2.97 5.30
N LEU A 35 16.54 2.26 4.96
CA LEU A 35 16.53 0.81 4.82
C LEU A 35 15.50 0.38 3.78
N VAL A 36 15.82 -0.61 2.99
CA VAL A 36 14.86 -1.33 2.15
C VAL A 36 14.64 -2.73 2.77
N ILE A 37 13.39 -3.12 2.94
CA ILE A 37 13.02 -4.49 3.34
C ILE A 37 12.33 -5.14 2.15
N LEU A 38 12.93 -6.20 1.64
CA LEU A 38 12.34 -7.02 0.60
C LEU A 38 11.85 -8.33 1.20
N VAL A 39 10.56 -8.61 1.05
CA VAL A 39 9.96 -9.89 1.46
C VAL A 39 9.60 -10.67 0.21
N ASP A 40 10.29 -11.78 0.02
CA ASP A 40 10.07 -12.68 -1.12
C ASP A 40 9.02 -13.74 -0.78
N ASP A 41 8.00 -13.84 -1.60
CA ASP A 41 6.88 -14.75 -1.39
C ASP A 41 7.03 -16.07 -2.14
N ALA A 42 8.17 -16.74 -1.91
CA ALA A 42 8.58 -17.98 -2.56
C ALA A 42 8.72 -17.86 -4.09
N SER A 43 9.52 -16.91 -4.54
CA SER A 43 9.87 -16.75 -5.97
C SER A 43 10.62 -17.96 -6.53
N HIS A 44 10.46 -18.17 -7.83
CA HIS A 44 11.13 -19.25 -8.56
C HIS A 44 12.21 -18.74 -9.53
N ASP A 45 12.41 -17.41 -9.57
CA ASP A 45 13.43 -16.73 -10.37
C ASP A 45 14.57 -16.20 -9.47
N ASP A 46 15.48 -15.42 -10.05
CA ASP A 46 16.65 -14.87 -9.35
C ASP A 46 16.33 -13.69 -8.41
N THR A 47 15.06 -13.45 -8.03
CA THR A 47 14.65 -12.33 -7.18
C THR A 47 15.46 -12.27 -5.89
N VAL A 48 15.55 -13.37 -5.15
CA VAL A 48 16.29 -13.45 -3.86
C VAL A 48 17.78 -13.24 -4.08
N ALA A 49 18.36 -13.91 -5.08
CA ALA A 49 19.78 -13.79 -5.38
C ALA A 49 20.18 -12.34 -5.73
N ILE A 50 19.36 -11.64 -6.52
CA ILE A 50 19.56 -10.22 -6.82
C ILE A 50 19.43 -9.38 -5.56
N ALA A 51 18.36 -9.58 -4.76
CA ALA A 51 18.12 -8.82 -3.53
C ALA A 51 19.29 -8.89 -2.54
N GLN A 52 19.89 -10.07 -2.37
CA GLN A 52 21.02 -10.30 -1.48
C GLN A 52 22.30 -9.56 -1.91
N THR A 53 22.41 -9.14 -3.17
CA THR A 53 23.55 -8.33 -3.65
C THR A 53 23.37 -6.83 -3.42
N LEU A 54 22.17 -6.38 -3.02
CA LEU A 54 21.86 -4.95 -2.88
C LEU A 54 22.29 -4.43 -1.50
N PRO A 55 23.04 -3.32 -1.41
CA PRO A 55 23.39 -2.74 -0.12
C PRO A 55 22.15 -2.17 0.59
N ASN A 56 22.20 -2.12 1.93
CA ASN A 56 21.09 -1.61 2.76
C ASN A 56 19.72 -2.26 2.49
N VAL A 57 19.71 -3.53 2.10
CA VAL A 57 18.52 -4.35 1.93
C VAL A 57 18.48 -5.46 2.97
N GLN A 58 17.39 -5.50 3.73
CA GLN A 58 17.06 -6.67 4.54
C GLN A 58 16.15 -7.57 3.70
N VAL A 59 16.59 -8.82 3.48
CA VAL A 59 15.85 -9.81 2.70
C VAL A 59 15.23 -10.84 3.65
N GLU A 60 13.92 -11.04 3.50
CA GLU A 60 13.17 -12.10 4.16
C GLU A 60 12.55 -12.98 3.08
N THR A 61 12.50 -14.31 3.30
CA THR A 61 11.93 -15.25 2.34
C THR A 61 10.89 -16.13 3.00
N HIS A 62 9.72 -16.23 2.39
CA HIS A 62 8.71 -17.18 2.82
C HIS A 62 9.00 -18.58 2.25
N PRO A 63 8.87 -19.65 3.05
CA PRO A 63 9.07 -21.01 2.56
C PRO A 63 7.98 -21.46 1.57
N ILE A 64 6.82 -20.84 1.64
CA ILE A 64 5.67 -21.04 0.74
C ILE A 64 5.02 -19.70 0.43
N ASN A 65 4.39 -19.59 -0.73
CA ASN A 65 3.67 -18.38 -1.10
C ASN A 65 2.49 -18.13 -0.13
N ARG A 66 2.53 -17.01 0.59
CA ARG A 66 1.53 -16.59 1.58
C ARG A 66 0.46 -15.68 0.99
N GLY A 67 0.61 -15.28 -0.24
CA GLY A 67 -0.28 -14.37 -0.93
C GLY A 67 0.07 -12.90 -0.69
N TYR A 68 -0.55 -12.05 -1.49
CA TYR A 68 -0.27 -10.62 -1.56
C TYR A 68 -0.38 -9.91 -0.20
N GLY A 69 -1.48 -10.11 0.51
CA GLY A 69 -1.69 -9.52 1.84
C GLY A 69 -0.79 -10.15 2.91
N GLY A 70 -0.58 -11.48 2.85
CA GLY A 70 0.32 -12.19 3.77
C GLY A 70 1.76 -11.68 3.66
N ASN A 71 2.22 -11.39 2.46
CA ASN A 71 3.53 -10.77 2.23
C ASN A 71 3.60 -9.36 2.83
N GLN A 72 2.60 -8.52 2.59
CA GLN A 72 2.58 -7.15 3.15
C GLN A 72 2.55 -7.13 4.68
N LYS A 73 1.82 -8.04 5.33
CA LYS A 73 1.85 -8.18 6.80
C LYS A 73 3.26 -8.40 7.30
N THR A 74 4.01 -9.30 6.65
CA THR A 74 5.42 -9.55 6.98
C THR A 74 6.26 -8.29 6.75
N CYS A 75 6.08 -7.58 5.64
CA CYS A 75 6.74 -6.32 5.34
C CYS A 75 6.56 -5.28 6.45
N TYR A 76 5.31 -5.01 6.85
CA TYR A 76 5.01 -4.00 7.87
C TYR A 76 5.54 -4.40 9.24
N ARG A 77 5.39 -5.66 9.63
CA ARG A 77 5.94 -6.19 10.88
C ARG A 77 7.46 -5.99 10.97
N LEU A 78 8.19 -6.31 9.89
CA LEU A 78 9.65 -6.14 9.85
C LEU A 78 10.06 -4.67 9.85
N ALA A 79 9.33 -3.80 9.16
CA ALA A 79 9.60 -2.36 9.16
C ALA A 79 9.42 -1.75 10.56
N LEU A 80 8.37 -2.10 11.28
CA LEU A 80 8.14 -1.68 12.67
C LEU A 80 9.24 -2.20 13.59
N ALA A 81 9.63 -3.46 13.45
CA ALA A 81 10.72 -4.07 14.21
C ALA A 81 12.08 -3.41 13.93
N ALA A 82 12.32 -2.94 12.70
CA ALA A 82 13.50 -2.18 12.32
C ALA A 82 13.48 -0.73 12.82
N GLY A 83 12.44 -0.30 13.53
CA GLY A 83 12.34 1.05 14.09
C GLY A 83 11.97 2.11 13.05
N ALA A 84 11.20 1.77 12.02
CA ALA A 84 10.70 2.74 11.05
C ALA A 84 9.77 3.76 11.70
N ASP A 85 9.92 5.04 11.39
CA ASP A 85 8.95 6.09 11.71
C ASP A 85 7.95 6.27 10.57
N ILE A 86 8.42 6.10 9.34
CA ILE A 86 7.62 6.13 8.11
C ILE A 86 7.91 4.87 7.31
N VAL A 87 6.84 4.17 6.93
CA VAL A 87 6.93 2.98 6.07
C VAL A 87 6.30 3.27 4.72
N ILE A 88 7.05 3.08 3.65
CA ILE A 88 6.55 3.29 2.29
C ILE A 88 6.58 1.96 1.53
N MET A 89 5.41 1.51 1.08
CA MET A 89 5.27 0.30 0.29
C MET A 89 5.29 0.64 -1.19
N ILE A 90 6.19 0.00 -1.94
CA ILE A 90 6.28 0.07 -3.38
C ILE A 90 6.61 -1.31 -3.96
N HIS A 91 5.93 -1.70 -5.04
CA HIS A 91 6.22 -2.97 -5.70
C HIS A 91 7.49 -2.90 -6.54
N PRO A 92 8.30 -3.99 -6.55
CA PRO A 92 9.52 -4.03 -7.35
C PRO A 92 9.28 -4.29 -8.86
N ASP A 93 8.02 -4.20 -9.34
CA ASP A 93 7.61 -4.42 -10.73
C ASP A 93 7.74 -3.18 -11.63
N TYR A 94 8.22 -2.05 -11.06
CA TYR A 94 8.42 -0.78 -11.74
C TYR A 94 7.16 -0.17 -12.38
N GLN A 95 5.97 -0.56 -11.92
CA GLN A 95 4.72 0.09 -12.34
C GLN A 95 4.61 1.54 -11.85
N TYR A 96 5.16 1.80 -10.67
CA TYR A 96 5.15 3.09 -9.99
C TYR A 96 6.54 3.69 -9.98
N THR A 97 6.62 5.01 -10.18
CA THR A 97 7.90 5.70 -10.09
C THR A 97 8.31 5.94 -8.63
N PRO A 98 9.51 5.53 -8.20
CA PRO A 98 10.03 5.85 -6.86
C PRO A 98 10.24 7.35 -6.60
N ARG A 99 10.21 8.19 -7.63
CA ARG A 99 10.43 9.65 -7.50
C ARG A 99 9.41 10.37 -6.63
N LEU A 100 8.29 9.72 -6.30
CA LEU A 100 7.28 10.27 -5.39
C LEU A 100 7.57 9.99 -3.91
N LEU A 101 8.58 9.16 -3.59
CA LEU A 101 8.97 8.84 -2.21
C LEU A 101 9.17 10.10 -1.36
N PRO A 102 9.92 11.14 -1.80
CA PRO A 102 10.11 12.33 -0.99
C PRO A 102 8.82 13.09 -0.70
N ALA A 103 7.92 13.20 -1.67
CA ALA A 103 6.65 13.90 -1.49
C ALA A 103 5.75 13.16 -0.50
N MET A 104 5.61 11.84 -0.63
CA MET A 104 4.82 11.02 0.28
C MET A 104 5.40 11.01 1.69
N ALA A 105 6.73 10.84 1.82
CA ALA A 105 7.41 10.89 3.09
C ALA A 105 7.23 12.24 3.80
N SER A 106 7.36 13.36 3.07
CA SER A 106 7.20 14.71 3.62
C SER A 106 5.79 14.96 4.15
N LEU A 107 4.77 14.48 3.44
CA LEU A 107 3.38 14.61 3.87
C LEU A 107 3.07 13.77 5.13
N VAL A 108 3.63 12.55 5.24
CA VAL A 108 3.53 11.75 6.47
C VAL A 108 4.33 12.41 7.60
N ALA A 109 5.55 12.88 7.32
CA ALA A 109 6.43 13.52 8.30
C ALA A 109 5.86 14.82 8.86
N SER A 110 4.96 15.48 8.11
CA SER A 110 4.27 16.70 8.59
C SER A 110 3.30 16.43 9.73
N GLY A 111 2.91 15.16 9.97
CA GLY A 111 1.90 14.78 10.95
C GLY A 111 0.45 15.00 10.48
N LEU A 112 0.22 15.65 9.33
CA LEU A 112 -1.12 15.92 8.82
C LEU A 112 -1.79 14.68 8.21
N TYR A 113 -1.01 13.80 7.57
CA TYR A 113 -1.52 12.63 6.87
C TYR A 113 -0.78 11.36 7.33
N PRO A 114 -1.31 10.60 8.28
CA PRO A 114 -0.68 9.35 8.72
C PRO A 114 -0.74 8.25 7.64
N CYS A 115 -1.57 8.42 6.60
CA CYS A 115 -1.66 7.55 5.43
C CYS A 115 -1.61 8.38 4.15
N MET A 116 -0.74 7.99 3.21
CA MET A 116 -0.62 8.59 1.89
C MET A 116 -0.79 7.56 0.77
N LEU A 117 -1.48 7.92 -0.28
CA LEU A 117 -1.66 7.13 -1.49
C LEU A 117 -1.04 7.84 -2.70
N ALA A 118 -0.36 7.08 -3.54
CA ALA A 118 0.04 7.54 -4.88
C ALA A 118 -1.01 7.09 -5.89
N SER A 119 -1.96 7.97 -6.18
CA SER A 119 -3.11 7.66 -7.02
C SER A 119 -2.81 7.81 -8.51
N ARG A 120 -3.14 6.78 -9.28
CA ARG A 120 -3.07 6.79 -10.75
C ARG A 120 -4.23 7.57 -11.37
N ILE A 121 -5.30 7.76 -10.61
CA ILE A 121 -6.58 8.31 -11.05
C ILE A 121 -6.72 9.80 -10.74
N LEU A 122 -6.01 10.31 -9.74
CA LEU A 122 -6.05 11.72 -9.32
C LEU A 122 -5.55 12.69 -10.43
N GLY A 123 -5.17 12.25 -11.54
CA GLY A 123 -4.81 12.99 -12.73
C GLY A 123 -5.16 12.19 -13.96
N ASP A 124 -4.60 12.53 -15.09
CA ASP A 124 -4.82 11.82 -16.36
C ASP A 124 -3.80 10.70 -16.63
N GLY A 125 -2.95 10.39 -15.65
CA GLY A 125 -1.83 9.45 -15.77
C GLY A 125 -2.21 8.00 -16.03
N ALA A 126 -3.40 7.56 -15.60
CA ALA A 126 -3.81 6.18 -15.75
C ALA A 126 -3.98 5.74 -17.21
N LEU A 127 -4.81 6.44 -17.96
CA LEU A 127 -5.06 6.11 -19.38
C LEU A 127 -3.84 6.43 -20.26
N ARG A 128 -3.16 7.54 -20.02
CA ARG A 128 -1.91 7.86 -20.71
C ARG A 128 -0.80 6.85 -20.45
N GLY A 129 -0.79 6.25 -19.25
CA GLY A 129 0.14 5.20 -18.85
C GLY A 129 -0.18 3.82 -19.41
N GLY A 130 -1.28 3.67 -20.18
CA GLY A 130 -1.67 2.43 -20.83
C GLY A 130 -2.63 1.55 -20.01
N MET A 131 -3.33 2.10 -19.00
CA MET A 131 -4.38 1.37 -18.29
C MET A 131 -5.49 0.98 -19.28
N PRO A 132 -5.87 -0.32 -19.38
CA PRO A 132 -7.00 -0.72 -20.20
C PRO A 132 -8.29 0.02 -19.77
N VAL A 133 -9.07 0.51 -20.74
CA VAL A 133 -10.29 1.30 -20.49
C VAL A 133 -11.26 0.57 -19.56
N TRP A 134 -11.45 -0.73 -19.74
CA TRP A 134 -12.33 -1.51 -18.87
C TRP A 134 -11.84 -1.55 -17.40
N LYS A 135 -10.51 -1.60 -17.18
CA LYS A 135 -9.94 -1.52 -15.83
C LYS A 135 -10.16 -0.13 -15.22
N TYR A 136 -10.01 0.92 -16.02
CA TYR A 136 -10.30 2.28 -15.59
C TYR A 136 -11.76 2.44 -15.17
N VAL A 137 -12.70 2.01 -16.00
CA VAL A 137 -14.14 2.08 -15.70
C VAL A 137 -14.49 1.26 -14.46
N ALA A 138 -13.96 0.04 -14.33
CA ALA A 138 -14.18 -0.79 -13.15
C ALA A 138 -13.61 -0.14 -11.88
N ASN A 139 -12.40 0.44 -11.95
CA ASN A 139 -11.79 1.18 -10.84
C ASN A 139 -12.68 2.37 -10.41
N ARG A 140 -13.15 3.18 -11.37
CA ARG A 140 -14.03 4.33 -11.08
C ARG A 140 -15.35 3.90 -10.43
N PHE A 141 -15.96 2.82 -10.94
CA PHE A 141 -17.19 2.28 -10.38
C PHE A 141 -17.00 1.78 -8.95
N LEU A 142 -15.97 0.97 -8.69
CA LEU A 142 -15.66 0.47 -7.35
C LEU A 142 -15.37 1.64 -6.40
N THR A 143 -14.51 2.59 -6.80
CA THR A 143 -14.19 3.77 -6.00
C THR A 143 -15.45 4.58 -5.65
N PHE A 144 -16.39 4.73 -6.57
CA PHE A 144 -17.66 5.41 -6.29
C PHE A 144 -18.48 4.68 -5.22
N VAL A 145 -18.62 3.35 -5.35
CA VAL A 145 -19.36 2.54 -4.37
C VAL A 145 -18.67 2.58 -2.99
N GLU A 146 -17.34 2.48 -2.95
CA GLU A 146 -16.57 2.52 -1.72
C GLU A 146 -16.67 3.90 -1.04
N ASN A 147 -16.51 4.99 -1.78
CA ASN A 147 -16.69 6.35 -1.26
C ASN A 147 -18.07 6.53 -0.63
N PHE A 148 -19.13 6.05 -1.31
CA PHE A 148 -20.49 6.11 -0.79
C PHE A 148 -20.68 5.29 0.49
N LEU A 149 -20.18 4.04 0.50
CA LEU A 149 -20.33 3.13 1.63
C LEU A 149 -19.44 3.51 2.81
N LEU A 150 -18.21 3.94 2.57
CA LEU A 150 -17.24 4.30 3.62
C LEU A 150 -17.45 5.74 4.13
N GLY A 151 -18.17 6.57 3.37
CA GLY A 151 -18.35 8.00 3.67
C GLY A 151 -17.05 8.78 3.46
N ALA A 152 -16.28 8.42 2.44
CA ALA A 152 -15.00 9.01 2.10
C ALA A 152 -15.03 9.69 0.73
N LYS A 153 -13.93 10.36 0.36
CA LYS A 153 -13.77 11.03 -0.93
C LYS A 153 -12.36 10.80 -1.47
N LEU A 154 -12.00 9.54 -1.72
CA LEU A 154 -10.73 9.19 -2.34
C LEU A 154 -10.89 9.14 -3.86
N SER A 155 -9.81 9.43 -4.57
CA SER A 155 -9.77 9.29 -6.02
C SER A 155 -9.60 7.83 -6.45
N GLU A 156 -8.91 7.02 -5.63
CA GLU A 156 -8.63 5.61 -5.87
C GLU A 156 -8.40 4.84 -4.56
N TYR A 157 -8.88 3.58 -4.48
CA TYR A 157 -8.59 2.63 -3.40
C TYR A 157 -7.59 1.53 -3.83
N HIS A 158 -7.36 1.37 -5.12
CA HIS A 158 -6.73 0.18 -5.72
C HIS A 158 -5.27 0.39 -6.12
N THR A 159 -4.61 1.39 -5.51
CA THR A 159 -3.18 1.61 -5.69
C THR A 159 -2.38 0.81 -4.66
N GLY A 160 -1.28 0.20 -5.11
CA GLY A 160 -0.34 -0.48 -4.23
C GLY A 160 0.82 0.41 -3.76
N TYR A 161 0.87 1.68 -4.11
CA TYR A 161 1.92 2.59 -3.67
C TYR A 161 1.41 3.47 -2.53
N ARG A 162 1.88 3.19 -1.31
CA ARG A 162 1.33 3.74 -0.07
C ARG A 162 2.42 4.10 0.91
N ALA A 163 2.16 5.10 1.73
CA ALA A 163 3.01 5.43 2.87
C ALA A 163 2.17 5.53 4.15
N PHE A 164 2.77 5.09 5.25
CA PHE A 164 2.12 5.06 6.56
C PHE A 164 3.07 5.60 7.63
N SER A 165 2.52 6.31 8.61
CA SER A 165 3.24 6.59 9.85
C SER A 165 3.34 5.34 10.71
N ARG A 166 4.37 5.25 11.54
CA ARG A 166 4.53 4.20 12.55
C ARG A 166 3.30 4.08 13.43
N SER A 167 2.86 5.20 13.99
CA SER A 167 1.73 5.23 14.92
C SER A 167 0.46 4.65 14.31
N LEU A 168 0.18 4.92 13.03
CA LEU A 168 -0.96 4.34 12.35
C LEU A 168 -0.80 2.82 12.19
N LEU A 169 0.35 2.33 11.69
CA LEU A 169 0.58 0.90 11.47
C LEU A 169 0.47 0.08 12.76
N GLU A 170 0.90 0.62 13.89
CA GLU A 170 0.79 -0.03 15.21
C GLU A 170 -0.66 -0.19 15.69
N HIS A 171 -1.58 0.67 15.23
CA HIS A 171 -3.00 0.60 15.59
C HIS A 171 -3.86 -0.19 14.59
N LEU A 172 -3.35 -0.48 13.41
CA LEU A 172 -4.09 -1.24 12.40
C LEU A 172 -4.11 -2.74 12.75
N PRO A 173 -5.29 -3.38 12.81
CA PRO A 173 -5.42 -4.80 13.10
C PRO A 173 -5.11 -5.64 11.85
N LEU A 174 -3.89 -5.52 11.31
CA LEU A 174 -3.48 -6.08 10.01
C LEU A 174 -3.64 -7.61 9.95
N GLU A 175 -3.46 -8.30 11.08
CA GLU A 175 -3.60 -9.77 11.15
C GLU A 175 -5.03 -10.25 10.89
N ASN A 176 -6.03 -9.40 11.11
CA ASN A 176 -7.44 -9.71 10.83
C ASN A 176 -7.78 -9.65 9.33
N ASN A 177 -6.89 -9.06 8.53
CA ASN A 177 -7.11 -8.84 7.11
C ASN A 177 -6.82 -10.10 6.29
N SER A 178 -7.37 -10.13 5.08
CA SER A 178 -7.12 -11.17 4.09
C SER A 178 -5.64 -11.27 3.70
N ASP A 179 -5.19 -12.47 3.37
CA ASP A 179 -3.86 -12.67 2.77
C ASP A 179 -3.85 -12.47 1.25
N ASP A 180 -5.01 -12.22 0.63
CA ASP A 180 -5.16 -11.95 -0.81
C ASP A 180 -5.23 -10.44 -1.10
N PHE A 181 -5.43 -10.04 -2.35
CA PHE A 181 -5.41 -8.65 -2.84
C PHE A 181 -6.38 -7.69 -2.13
N VAL A 182 -7.48 -8.18 -1.56
CA VAL A 182 -8.43 -7.34 -0.82
C VAL A 182 -7.82 -6.71 0.45
N PHE A 183 -6.67 -7.21 0.91
CA PHE A 183 -5.89 -6.66 2.02
C PHE A 183 -5.75 -5.15 1.93
N ASP A 184 -5.33 -4.66 0.78
CA ASP A 184 -5.12 -3.23 0.53
C ASP A 184 -6.35 -2.38 0.79
N ASN A 185 -7.51 -2.88 0.36
CA ASN A 185 -8.78 -2.22 0.56
C ASN A 185 -9.23 -2.25 2.04
N GLN A 186 -9.01 -3.39 2.70
CA GLN A 186 -9.32 -3.54 4.13
C GLN A 186 -8.48 -2.58 4.98
N VAL A 187 -7.19 -2.41 4.67
CA VAL A 187 -6.33 -1.44 5.36
C VAL A 187 -6.89 -0.02 5.24
N LEU A 188 -7.28 0.44 4.05
CA LEU A 188 -7.83 1.79 3.89
C LEU A 188 -9.16 1.97 4.63
N ALA A 189 -10.03 0.96 4.60
CA ALA A 189 -11.27 0.99 5.37
C ALA A 189 -10.99 1.07 6.88
N GLN A 190 -9.93 0.40 7.37
CA GLN A 190 -9.50 0.49 8.77
C GLN A 190 -8.90 1.85 9.13
N VAL A 191 -8.14 2.48 8.22
CA VAL A 191 -7.65 3.86 8.41
C VAL A 191 -8.83 4.82 8.59
N LEU A 192 -9.86 4.70 7.73
CA LEU A 192 -11.09 5.49 7.84
C LEU A 192 -11.90 5.16 9.09
N TRP A 193 -11.86 3.90 9.57
CA TRP A 193 -12.50 3.48 10.81
C TRP A 193 -11.89 4.16 12.03
N LEU A 194 -10.56 4.26 12.06
CA LEU A 194 -9.81 4.97 13.10
C LEU A 194 -10.00 6.50 13.05
N GLY A 195 -10.67 7.02 12.02
CA GLY A 195 -10.87 8.46 11.82
C GLY A 195 -9.66 9.19 11.26
N CYS A 196 -8.67 8.46 10.72
CA CYS A 196 -7.45 9.06 10.22
C CYS A 196 -7.60 9.61 8.79
N ALA A 197 -6.91 10.72 8.54
CA ALA A 197 -6.85 11.32 7.21
C ALA A 197 -6.00 10.47 6.25
N ILE A 198 -6.48 10.39 5.01
CA ILE A 198 -5.74 9.80 3.90
C ILE A 198 -5.45 10.91 2.90
N GLY A 199 -4.17 11.19 2.67
CA GLY A 199 -3.73 12.11 1.63
C GLY A 199 -3.48 11.38 0.31
N GLU A 200 -3.55 12.11 -0.80
CA GLU A 200 -3.30 11.55 -2.12
C GLU A 200 -2.32 12.44 -2.90
N VAL A 201 -1.38 11.80 -3.59
CA VAL A 201 -0.54 12.44 -4.61
C VAL A 201 -0.80 11.79 -5.96
N THR A 202 -0.75 12.57 -7.05
CA THR A 202 -0.89 12.01 -8.39
C THR A 202 0.32 11.19 -8.76
N CYS A 203 0.11 10.01 -9.36
CA CYS A 203 1.17 9.10 -9.76
C CYS A 203 1.03 8.70 -11.24
N PRO A 204 2.02 9.01 -12.09
CA PRO A 204 2.08 8.43 -13.40
C PRO A 204 2.35 6.93 -13.27
N ALA A 205 1.49 6.09 -13.81
CA ALA A 205 1.67 4.65 -13.84
C ALA A 205 2.10 4.19 -15.22
N LYS A 206 2.97 3.17 -15.28
CA LYS A 206 3.38 2.53 -16.54
C LYS A 206 2.85 1.11 -16.56
N TYR A 207 1.97 0.81 -17.51
CA TYR A 207 1.47 -0.53 -17.74
C TYR A 207 2.35 -1.22 -18.78
N MET A 208 3.35 -1.95 -18.30
CA MET A 208 4.22 -2.77 -19.15
C MET A 208 3.68 -4.20 -19.20
N ALA A 209 3.99 -4.94 -20.29
CA ALA A 209 3.57 -6.33 -20.44
C ALA A 209 4.11 -7.25 -19.32
N GLU A 210 5.18 -6.82 -18.67
CA GLU A 210 5.90 -7.54 -17.59
C GLU A 210 5.33 -7.24 -16.19
N ALA A 211 4.46 -6.22 -16.08
CA ALA A 211 3.88 -5.85 -14.80
C ALA A 211 2.84 -6.89 -14.35
N SER A 212 2.91 -7.27 -13.09
CA SER A 212 1.95 -8.22 -12.52
C SER A 212 0.53 -7.67 -12.61
N SER A 213 -0.32 -8.26 -13.44
CA SER A 213 -1.72 -7.87 -13.54
C SER A 213 -2.64 -9.00 -13.14
N ILE A 214 -3.59 -8.69 -12.27
CA ILE A 214 -4.64 -9.63 -11.87
C ILE A 214 -5.46 -10.01 -13.11
N ASN A 215 -5.70 -11.31 -13.35
CA ASN A 215 -6.56 -11.78 -14.42
C ASN A 215 -8.03 -11.42 -14.16
N PHE A 216 -8.89 -11.50 -15.18
CA PHE A 216 -10.29 -11.09 -15.11
C PHE A 216 -11.07 -11.76 -13.95
N ARG A 217 -10.93 -13.08 -13.77
CA ARG A 217 -11.61 -13.79 -12.65
C ARG A 217 -11.18 -13.30 -11.28
N ARG A 218 -9.88 -13.08 -11.09
CA ARG A 218 -9.35 -12.52 -9.83
C ARG A 218 -9.81 -11.08 -9.65
N SER A 219 -9.89 -10.28 -10.73
CA SER A 219 -10.40 -8.89 -10.66
C SER A 219 -11.85 -8.85 -10.19
N VAL A 220 -12.72 -9.75 -10.69
CA VAL A 220 -14.10 -9.85 -10.25
C VAL A 220 -14.19 -10.24 -8.76
N ARG A 221 -13.45 -11.27 -8.34
CA ARG A 221 -13.40 -11.69 -6.92
C ARG A 221 -12.90 -10.57 -6.02
N TYR A 222 -11.88 -9.85 -6.46
CA TYR A 222 -11.35 -8.67 -5.77
C TYR A 222 -12.43 -7.60 -5.61
N GLY A 223 -13.14 -7.24 -6.69
CA GLY A 223 -14.22 -6.24 -6.65
C GLY A 223 -15.33 -6.60 -5.66
N PHE A 224 -15.77 -7.87 -5.62
CA PHE A 224 -16.72 -8.33 -4.60
C PHE A 224 -16.14 -8.22 -3.19
N GLY A 225 -14.87 -8.53 -2.99
CA GLY A 225 -14.18 -8.37 -1.71
C GLY A 225 -14.14 -6.92 -1.23
N CYS A 226 -13.90 -5.96 -2.13
CA CYS A 226 -13.94 -4.53 -1.83
C CYS A 226 -15.34 -4.08 -1.37
N ILE A 227 -16.39 -4.44 -2.13
CA ILE A 227 -17.77 -4.10 -1.78
C ILE A 227 -18.14 -4.74 -0.43
N TRP A 228 -17.77 -6.02 -0.23
CA TRP A 228 -18.02 -6.70 1.04
C TRP A 228 -17.36 -6.00 2.23
N THR A 229 -16.09 -5.61 2.09
CA THR A 229 -15.37 -4.84 3.11
C THR A 229 -16.09 -3.53 3.45
N ALA A 230 -16.57 -2.81 2.44
CA ALA A 230 -17.29 -1.55 2.64
C ALA A 230 -18.67 -1.77 3.31
N LEU A 231 -19.36 -2.88 3.02
CA LEU A 231 -20.60 -3.26 3.73
C LEU A 231 -20.31 -3.68 5.18
N GLU A 232 -19.26 -4.46 5.42
CA GLU A 232 -18.83 -4.85 6.76
C GLU A 232 -18.49 -3.63 7.62
N TYR A 233 -17.84 -2.60 7.03
CA TYR A 233 -17.60 -1.32 7.68
C TYR A 233 -18.89 -0.63 8.11
N ARG A 234 -19.92 -0.59 7.24
CA ARG A 234 -21.24 -0.01 7.60
C ARG A 234 -21.91 -0.77 8.73
N TRP A 235 -21.85 -2.10 8.69
CA TRP A 235 -22.40 -2.94 9.74
C TRP A 235 -21.65 -2.78 11.06
N ALA A 236 -20.33 -2.68 11.02
CA ALA A 236 -19.54 -2.41 12.20
C ALA A 236 -19.90 -1.07 12.84
N LYS A 237 -20.16 -0.02 12.04
CA LYS A 237 -20.66 1.28 12.57
C LYS A 237 -21.99 1.17 13.31
N ILE A 238 -22.89 0.31 12.86
CA ILE A 238 -24.20 0.10 13.50
C ILE A 238 -24.06 -0.74 14.79
N ARG A 239 -23.16 -1.75 14.77
CA ARG A 239 -22.98 -2.70 15.87
C ARG A 239 -21.98 -2.29 16.93
N GLY A 240 -21.23 -1.21 16.69
CA GLY A 240 -20.16 -0.75 17.58
C GLY A 240 -18.84 -1.51 17.40
N GLY A 241 -18.68 -2.28 16.33
CA GLY A 241 -17.43 -2.97 16.00
C GLY A 241 -17.62 -4.31 15.29
N GLY A 242 -16.50 -4.97 14.97
CA GLY A 242 -16.43 -6.25 14.27
C GLY A 242 -15.00 -6.75 14.16
N ARG A 243 -14.79 -7.91 13.52
CA ARG A 243 -13.46 -8.52 13.38
C ARG A 243 -12.46 -7.61 12.65
N LEU A 244 -12.85 -7.06 11.50
CA LEU A 244 -12.01 -6.14 10.73
C LEU A 244 -11.96 -4.75 11.34
N PHE A 245 -12.98 -4.36 12.07
CA PHE A 245 -13.19 -3.03 12.63
C PHE A 245 -13.45 -3.17 14.15
N PRO A 246 -12.42 -3.52 14.95
CA PRO A 246 -12.60 -3.67 16.38
C PRO A 246 -13.05 -2.34 17.00
N ALA A 247 -13.77 -2.43 18.12
CA ALA A 247 -14.07 -1.26 18.93
C ALA A 247 -12.74 -0.64 19.37
N ALA A 248 -12.40 0.49 18.80
CA ALA A 248 -11.17 1.23 19.10
C ALA A 248 -11.53 2.67 19.40
N GLU A 249 -10.78 3.29 20.28
CA GLU A 249 -10.80 4.74 20.40
C GLU A 249 -10.31 5.33 19.05
N ARG A 250 -10.99 6.39 18.60
CA ARG A 250 -10.54 7.11 17.41
C ARG A 250 -9.15 7.65 17.71
N MET A 251 -8.22 7.41 16.81
CA MET A 251 -6.91 8.05 16.92
C MET A 251 -7.11 9.57 16.79
N ALA A 252 -6.44 10.33 17.64
CA ALA A 252 -6.29 11.77 17.44
C ALA A 252 -5.33 11.99 16.26
N CYS A 253 -5.82 11.75 15.04
CA CYS A 253 -5.04 11.81 13.80
C CYS A 253 -4.99 13.19 13.18
N PHE A 254 -5.49 14.23 13.85
CA PHE A 254 -5.49 15.60 13.37
C PHE A 254 -4.96 16.54 14.41
N GLY A 255 -3.81 17.16 14.11
CA GLY A 255 -3.38 18.40 14.76
C GLY A 255 -4.10 19.64 14.20
N LEU A 256 -5.39 19.50 13.89
CA LEU A 256 -6.31 20.63 13.75
C LEU A 256 -7.09 20.65 15.07
N GLU A 257 -6.42 21.03 16.14
CA GLU A 257 -7.11 21.58 17.28
C GLU A 257 -7.72 22.91 16.84
N ASP A 258 -9.01 23.04 17.06
CA ASP A 258 -9.83 24.25 16.83
C ASP A 258 -9.23 25.51 17.53
#